data_1e9db857299f0b9760a3872a8046a724
#
_entry.id   1e9db857299f0b9760a3872a8046a724
#
_cell.length_a   1.000
_cell.length_b   1.000
_cell.length_c   1.000
_cell.angle_alpha   90.00
_cell.angle_beta   90.00
_cell.angle_gamma   90.00
#
_symmetry.space_group_name_H-M   'P 1'
#
loop_
_entity.id
_entity.type
_entity.pdbx_description
1 polymer ?
#
loop_
_entity_poly.entity_id
_entity_poly.type
_entity_poly.pdbx_seq_one_letter_code
_entity_poly.pdbx_strand_id
1 'polypeptide(L)'
;MLSDLITLENWIGSANPSTVRTFRFGDGSSWKADEIYARACRMEGTGDDDVIEGYDTNDTLIGHAGDDILRGGAGNDTYVWNLGDGHDRISDARGVNVLLLGNDVYCSAVKVKRDGDDLHFIIGGEGITVENWFGNPVTILVF
;
A
#
# COMPACT_ATOMS: atom_id res chain seq x y z
N MET A 1 8.53 3.69 -29.56
CA MET A 1 9.19 2.38 -29.70
C MET A 1 8.46 1.47 -28.72
N LEU A 2 7.77 0.44 -29.20
CA LEU A 2 7.15 -0.55 -28.32
C LEU A 2 8.31 -1.38 -27.74
N SER A 3 8.48 -1.32 -26.44
CA SER A 3 9.36 -2.27 -25.76
C SER A 3 8.70 -3.64 -25.81
N ASP A 4 9.46 -4.67 -26.08
CA ASP A 4 8.99 -6.04 -26.00
C ASP A 4 8.46 -6.32 -24.58
N LEU A 5 7.21 -6.77 -24.50
CA LEU A 5 6.56 -7.09 -23.25
C LEU A 5 6.53 -8.62 -23.06
N ILE A 6 7.02 -9.08 -21.92
CA ILE A 6 6.84 -10.46 -21.49
C ILE A 6 5.70 -10.50 -20.51
N THR A 7 4.63 -11.21 -20.83
CA THR A 7 3.49 -11.39 -19.93
C THR A 7 3.55 -12.80 -19.31
N LEU A 8 3.46 -12.86 -18.00
CA LEU A 8 3.31 -14.11 -17.24
C LEU A 8 1.88 -14.20 -16.72
N GLU A 9 1.07 -15.04 -17.35
CA GLU A 9 -0.32 -15.22 -16.96
C GLU A 9 -0.42 -16.02 -15.65
N ASN A 10 -1.38 -15.63 -14.79
CA ASN A 10 -1.71 -16.31 -13.53
C ASN A 10 -0.50 -16.53 -12.59
N TRP A 11 0.45 -15.62 -12.59
CA TRP A 11 1.65 -15.77 -11.78
C TRP A 11 1.46 -15.30 -10.34
N ILE A 12 0.68 -14.23 -10.13
CA ILE A 12 0.34 -13.68 -8.83
C ILE A 12 -1.09 -14.08 -8.46
N GLY A 13 -1.33 -14.41 -7.19
CA GLY A 13 -2.66 -14.77 -6.67
C GLY A 13 -3.11 -16.20 -6.98
N SER A 14 -2.29 -17.02 -7.58
CA SER A 14 -2.59 -18.42 -7.89
C SER A 14 -2.06 -19.35 -6.79
N ALA A 15 -2.88 -20.36 -6.42
CA ALA A 15 -2.45 -21.44 -5.53
C ALA A 15 -1.34 -22.33 -6.12
N ASN A 16 -1.07 -22.17 -7.44
CA ASN A 16 -0.02 -22.90 -8.13
C ASN A 16 1.00 -21.88 -8.69
N PRO A 17 2.06 -21.59 -7.95
CA PRO A 17 3.05 -20.61 -8.38
C PRO A 17 3.69 -21.08 -9.69
N SER A 18 3.89 -20.14 -10.61
CA SER A 18 4.63 -20.35 -11.85
C SER A 18 5.92 -21.12 -11.59
N THR A 19 6.28 -21.98 -12.52
CA THR A 19 7.58 -22.69 -12.48
C THR A 19 8.77 -21.76 -12.71
N VAL A 20 8.53 -20.54 -13.20
CA VAL A 20 9.57 -19.52 -13.36
C VAL A 20 9.93 -18.95 -11.99
N ARG A 21 11.14 -19.21 -11.53
CA ARG A 21 11.61 -18.79 -10.20
C ARG A 21 12.74 -17.77 -10.23
N THR A 22 13.33 -17.55 -11.39
CA THR A 22 14.45 -16.63 -11.55
C THR A 22 14.41 -15.98 -12.94
N PHE A 23 14.55 -14.68 -12.97
CA PHE A 23 14.72 -13.87 -14.17
C PHE A 23 16.17 -13.42 -14.23
N ARG A 24 16.82 -13.62 -15.37
CA ARG A 24 18.20 -13.17 -15.61
C ARG A 24 18.21 -12.06 -16.64
N PHE A 25 19.01 -11.04 -16.38
CA PHE A 25 19.19 -9.89 -17.24
C PHE A 25 20.49 -9.97 -18.02
N GLY A 26 20.58 -9.22 -19.12
CA GLY A 26 21.76 -9.21 -20.00
C GLY A 26 23.04 -8.67 -19.35
N ASP A 27 22.91 -7.91 -18.26
CA ASP A 27 24.03 -7.41 -17.44
C ASP A 27 24.55 -8.43 -16.42
N GLY A 28 23.96 -9.64 -16.39
CA GLY A 28 24.30 -10.72 -15.46
C GLY A 28 23.55 -10.67 -14.13
N SER A 29 22.77 -9.63 -13.86
CA SER A 29 21.92 -9.56 -12.68
C SER A 29 20.73 -10.54 -12.78
N SER A 30 20.07 -10.76 -11.67
CA SER A 30 18.88 -11.62 -11.64
C SER A 30 17.91 -11.21 -10.53
N TRP A 31 16.62 -11.42 -10.77
CA TRP A 31 15.58 -11.35 -9.74
C TRP A 31 15.01 -12.73 -9.49
N LYS A 32 14.72 -13.01 -8.23
CA LYS A 32 13.96 -14.18 -7.83
C LYS A 32 12.47 -13.92 -7.89
N ALA A 33 11.67 -14.97 -7.81
CA ALA A 33 10.22 -14.87 -7.85
C ALA A 33 9.64 -13.99 -6.74
N ASP A 34 10.18 -14.09 -5.52
CA ASP A 34 9.80 -13.28 -4.36
C ASP A 34 10.10 -11.78 -4.56
N GLU A 35 11.23 -11.45 -5.18
CA GLU A 35 11.57 -10.05 -5.50
C GLU A 35 10.62 -9.44 -6.55
N ILE A 36 10.24 -10.25 -7.53
CA ILE A 36 9.28 -9.80 -8.56
C ILE A 36 7.89 -9.65 -7.96
N TYR A 37 7.48 -10.60 -7.12
CA TYR A 37 6.21 -10.53 -6.41
C TYR A 37 6.13 -9.24 -5.58
N ALA A 38 7.13 -8.96 -4.75
CA ALA A 38 7.18 -7.75 -3.95
C ALA A 38 7.14 -6.45 -4.79
N ARG A 39 7.72 -6.47 -6.01
CA ARG A 39 7.66 -5.32 -6.93
C ARG A 39 6.30 -5.18 -7.60
N ALA A 40 5.66 -6.29 -7.95
CA ALA A 40 4.36 -6.31 -8.61
C ALA A 40 3.21 -5.94 -7.67
N CYS A 41 3.38 -6.19 -6.37
CA CYS A 41 2.42 -5.86 -5.33
C CYS A 41 2.72 -4.50 -4.65
N ARG A 42 3.60 -3.69 -5.24
CA ARG A 42 3.88 -2.32 -4.80
C ARG A 42 3.26 -1.33 -5.78
N MET A 43 2.31 -0.56 -5.29
CA MET A 43 1.59 0.46 -6.05
C MET A 43 1.94 1.83 -5.50
N GLU A 44 2.30 2.73 -6.40
CA GLU A 44 2.70 4.09 -6.06
C GLU A 44 1.88 5.08 -6.90
N GLY A 45 1.35 6.09 -6.24
CA GLY A 45 0.71 7.24 -6.85
C GLY A 45 1.71 8.25 -7.41
N THR A 46 1.24 9.43 -7.63
CA THR A 46 2.00 10.56 -8.19
C THR A 46 2.21 11.65 -7.14
N GLY A 47 2.11 12.91 -7.51
CA GLY A 47 2.08 14.06 -6.60
C GLY A 47 0.76 14.83 -6.69
N ASP A 48 -0.25 14.22 -7.31
CA ASP A 48 -1.61 14.70 -7.44
C ASP A 48 -2.55 13.72 -6.71
N ASP A 49 -3.79 14.11 -6.47
CA ASP A 49 -4.79 13.26 -5.81
C ASP A 49 -5.07 11.99 -6.62
N ASP A 50 -4.70 10.85 -6.07
CA ASP A 50 -4.78 9.54 -6.73
C ASP A 50 -5.82 8.61 -6.08
N VAL A 51 -6.29 7.63 -6.85
CA VAL A 51 -7.03 6.48 -6.34
C VAL A 51 -6.23 5.22 -6.65
N ILE A 52 -5.68 4.60 -5.61
CA ILE A 52 -4.83 3.42 -5.73
C ILE A 52 -5.61 2.22 -5.21
N GLU A 53 -5.76 1.20 -6.06
CA GLU A 53 -6.45 -0.04 -5.72
C GLU A 53 -5.47 -1.22 -5.77
N GLY A 54 -5.37 -1.95 -4.67
CA GLY A 54 -4.62 -3.18 -4.53
C GLY A 54 -5.36 -4.39 -5.13
N TYR A 55 -4.79 -5.54 -4.92
CA TYR A 55 -5.31 -6.82 -5.40
C TYR A 55 -5.81 -7.68 -4.21
N ASP A 56 -6.09 -8.95 -4.48
CA ASP A 56 -6.40 -9.95 -3.44
C ASP A 56 -5.12 -10.56 -2.83
N THR A 57 -4.05 -9.77 -2.70
CA THR A 57 -2.72 -10.18 -2.25
C THR A 57 -2.21 -9.23 -1.15
N ASN A 58 -1.07 -9.54 -0.56
CA ASN A 58 -0.45 -8.60 0.37
C ASN A 58 0.24 -7.51 -0.45
N ASP A 59 -0.30 -6.32 -0.42
CA ASP A 59 0.12 -5.19 -1.26
C ASP A 59 0.81 -4.08 -0.44
N THR A 60 1.58 -3.26 -1.12
CA THR A 60 2.13 -2.03 -0.55
C THR A 60 1.63 -0.84 -1.35
N LEU A 61 0.91 0.06 -0.69
CA LEU A 61 0.31 1.24 -1.29
C LEU A 61 0.98 2.50 -0.75
N ILE A 62 1.38 3.38 -1.67
CA ILE A 62 2.04 4.65 -1.37
C ILE A 62 1.38 5.73 -2.22
N GLY A 63 0.67 6.67 -1.57
CA GLY A 63 0.01 7.78 -2.26
C GLY A 63 1.01 8.77 -2.83
N HIS A 64 2.04 9.11 -2.08
CA HIS A 64 2.90 10.28 -2.22
C HIS A 64 2.15 11.57 -1.86
N ALA A 65 2.47 12.70 -2.53
CA ALA A 65 1.81 13.96 -2.24
C ALA A 65 0.44 14.02 -2.92
N GLY A 66 -0.55 14.60 -2.25
CA GLY A 66 -1.93 14.69 -2.70
C GLY A 66 -2.88 14.26 -1.60
N ASP A 67 -4.18 14.35 -1.87
CA ASP A 67 -5.20 13.80 -0.99
C ASP A 67 -5.68 12.47 -1.60
N ASP A 68 -5.00 11.38 -1.24
CA ASP A 68 -5.14 10.09 -1.91
C ASP A 68 -6.21 9.17 -1.31
N ILE A 69 -6.71 8.26 -2.13
CA ILE A 69 -7.59 7.17 -1.69
C ILE A 69 -6.88 5.84 -1.92
N LEU A 70 -6.57 5.15 -0.83
CA LEU A 70 -5.83 3.90 -0.83
C LEU A 70 -6.77 2.74 -0.45
N ARG A 71 -6.93 1.77 -1.35
CA ARG A 71 -7.76 0.58 -1.16
C ARG A 71 -6.91 -0.67 -1.31
N GLY A 72 -6.57 -1.32 -0.19
CA GLY A 72 -5.73 -2.52 -0.21
C GLY A 72 -6.39 -3.73 -0.85
N GLY A 73 -7.66 -3.94 -0.54
CA GLY A 73 -8.42 -5.07 -1.09
C GLY A 73 -8.51 -6.24 -0.14
N ALA A 74 -8.05 -7.39 -0.55
CA ALA A 74 -7.89 -8.55 0.32
C ALA A 74 -6.40 -8.85 0.51
N GLY A 75 -6.04 -9.36 1.67
CA GLY A 75 -4.65 -9.61 2.00
C GLY A 75 -4.23 -8.89 3.27
N ASN A 76 -2.95 -8.92 3.58
CA ASN A 76 -2.38 -8.13 4.66
C ASN A 76 -1.55 -7.01 4.02
N ASP A 77 -2.14 -5.84 3.93
CA ASP A 77 -1.62 -4.73 3.14
C ASP A 77 -0.78 -3.77 3.98
N THR A 78 0.09 -3.06 3.32
CA THR A 78 0.95 -2.05 3.93
C THR A 78 0.68 -0.70 3.27
N TYR A 79 0.25 0.25 4.07
CA TYR A 79 0.07 1.65 3.69
C TYR A 79 1.24 2.46 4.19
N VAL A 80 1.84 3.26 3.34
CA VAL A 80 2.99 4.11 3.70
C VAL A 80 2.57 5.57 3.60
N TRP A 81 2.79 6.33 4.66
CA TRP A 81 2.51 7.76 4.72
C TRP A 81 3.68 8.54 5.34
N ASN A 82 4.06 9.65 4.75
CA ASN A 82 5.14 10.53 5.20
C ASN A 82 4.63 11.96 5.35
N LEU A 83 5.38 12.79 6.06
CA LEU A 83 5.10 14.23 6.09
C LEU A 83 5.22 14.81 4.68
N GLY A 84 4.19 15.54 4.26
CA GLY A 84 4.06 16.12 2.93
C GLY A 84 3.22 15.29 1.96
N ASP A 85 2.72 14.13 2.40
CA ASP A 85 1.83 13.29 1.59
C ASP A 85 0.39 13.83 1.54
N GLY A 86 -0.02 14.76 2.44
CA GLY A 86 -1.35 15.37 2.42
C GLY A 86 -2.37 14.65 3.29
N HIS A 87 -3.64 14.59 2.84
CA HIS A 87 -4.74 13.98 3.60
C HIS A 87 -5.24 12.71 2.92
N ASP A 88 -4.66 11.58 3.27
CA ASP A 88 -5.03 10.31 2.67
C ASP A 88 -6.20 9.64 3.37
N ARG A 89 -6.89 8.81 2.61
CA ARG A 89 -7.98 7.96 3.09
C ARG A 89 -7.66 6.50 2.80
N ILE A 90 -7.65 5.68 3.85
CA ILE A 90 -7.52 4.23 3.74
C ILE A 90 -8.91 3.61 3.85
N SER A 91 -9.32 2.89 2.83
CA SER A 91 -10.56 2.13 2.77
C SER A 91 -10.24 0.66 2.55
N ASP A 92 -10.23 -0.10 3.63
CA ASP A 92 -9.89 -1.52 3.61
C ASP A 92 -10.92 -2.31 4.43
N ALA A 93 -11.28 -3.48 3.96
CA ALA A 93 -12.32 -4.30 4.56
C ALA A 93 -11.82 -5.66 5.06
N ARG A 94 -10.54 -6.02 4.82
CA ARG A 94 -10.03 -7.37 5.09
C ARG A 94 -8.56 -7.36 5.49
N GLY A 95 -8.16 -8.45 6.17
CA GLY A 95 -6.77 -8.70 6.50
C GLY A 95 -6.29 -8.11 7.82
N VAL A 96 -5.01 -8.29 8.06
CA VAL A 96 -4.26 -7.64 9.14
C VAL A 96 -3.28 -6.69 8.47
N ASN A 97 -3.64 -5.43 8.42
CA ASN A 97 -2.95 -4.42 7.65
C ASN A 97 -1.96 -3.63 8.51
N VAL A 98 -1.05 -2.93 7.86
CA VAL A 98 -0.02 -2.12 8.52
C VAL A 98 -0.07 -0.71 7.95
N LEU A 99 -0.13 0.30 8.80
CA LEU A 99 0.16 1.69 8.47
C LEU A 99 1.57 2.02 8.95
N LEU A 100 2.47 2.28 8.03
CA LEU A 100 3.81 2.76 8.29
C LEU A 100 3.85 4.27 8.19
N LEU A 101 4.19 4.93 9.29
CA LEU A 101 4.45 6.36 9.31
C LEU A 101 5.94 6.62 9.06
N GLY A 102 6.24 7.65 8.27
CA GLY A 102 7.61 8.02 7.94
C GLY A 102 8.48 8.33 9.16
N ASN A 103 9.78 8.22 9.00
CA ASN A 103 10.75 8.42 10.09
C ASN A 103 10.71 9.81 10.74
N ASP A 104 10.13 10.79 10.05
CA ASP A 104 9.98 12.17 10.55
C ASP A 104 8.67 12.38 11.34
N VAL A 105 7.83 11.34 11.44
CA VAL A 105 6.58 11.35 12.20
C VAL A 105 6.85 10.86 13.63
N TYR A 106 6.87 11.78 14.57
CA TYR A 106 7.06 11.45 15.99
C TYR A 106 5.71 11.26 16.67
N CYS A 107 5.57 10.26 17.52
CA CYS A 107 4.32 9.97 18.24
C CYS A 107 3.78 11.16 19.04
N SER A 108 4.67 12.05 19.52
CA SER A 108 4.28 13.28 20.23
C SER A 108 3.59 14.33 19.33
N ALA A 109 3.75 14.24 18.01
CA ALA A 109 3.12 15.12 17.04
C ALA A 109 1.77 14.57 16.52
N VAL A 110 1.51 13.28 16.71
CA VAL A 110 0.30 12.62 16.21
C VAL A 110 -0.87 12.89 17.17
N LYS A 111 -1.94 13.45 16.63
CA LYS A 111 -3.23 13.53 17.31
C LYS A 111 -4.18 12.54 16.71
N VAL A 112 -4.90 11.81 17.54
CA VAL A 112 -5.89 10.82 17.12
C VAL A 112 -7.28 11.32 17.44
N LYS A 113 -8.18 11.26 16.45
CA LYS A 113 -9.57 11.67 16.59
C LYS A 113 -10.50 10.59 16.02
N ARG A 114 -11.57 10.30 16.72
CA ARG A 114 -12.69 9.52 16.18
C ARG A 114 -13.73 10.46 15.58
N ASP A 115 -14.27 10.12 14.39
CA ASP A 115 -15.40 10.79 13.78
C ASP A 115 -16.36 9.74 13.19
N GLY A 116 -17.49 9.54 13.90
CA GLY A 116 -18.38 8.43 13.56
C GLY A 116 -17.68 7.08 13.74
N ASP A 117 -17.56 6.35 12.65
CA ASP A 117 -16.87 5.06 12.58
C ASP A 117 -15.42 5.18 12.06
N ASP A 118 -14.99 6.36 11.66
CA ASP A 118 -13.67 6.61 11.13
C ASP A 118 -12.66 6.99 12.22
N LEU A 119 -11.40 6.64 11.98
CA LEU A 119 -10.25 7.02 12.81
C LEU A 119 -9.34 7.96 12.03
N HIS A 120 -9.04 9.13 12.62
CA HIS A 120 -8.16 10.11 12.01
C HIS A 120 -6.84 10.20 12.78
N PHE A 121 -5.73 10.11 12.06
CA PHE A 121 -4.41 10.49 12.51
C PHE A 121 -4.09 11.88 11.95
N ILE A 122 -3.87 12.86 12.80
CA ILE A 122 -3.65 14.27 12.42
C ILE A 122 -2.22 14.65 12.83
N ILE A 123 -1.45 15.10 11.85
CA ILE A 123 -0.03 15.39 11.99
C ILE A 123 0.27 16.72 11.31
N GLY A 124 0.48 17.79 12.10
CA GLY A 124 0.88 19.10 11.56
C GLY A 124 -0.13 19.86 10.70
N GLY A 125 -1.31 19.29 10.42
CA GLY A 125 -2.31 19.85 9.51
C GLY A 125 -2.58 18.96 8.30
N GLU A 126 -1.89 17.87 8.20
CA GLU A 126 -2.07 16.75 7.27
C GLU A 126 -2.52 15.51 8.03
N GLY A 127 -2.66 14.38 7.38
CA GLY A 127 -2.87 13.12 8.08
C GLY A 127 -3.61 12.05 7.30
N ILE A 128 -4.09 11.06 8.04
CA ILE A 128 -4.70 9.87 7.46
C ILE A 128 -6.04 9.63 8.11
N THR A 129 -7.03 9.32 7.29
CA THR A 129 -8.33 8.80 7.71
C THR A 129 -8.40 7.31 7.41
N VAL A 130 -8.63 6.51 8.42
CA VAL A 130 -8.96 5.08 8.25
C VAL A 130 -10.47 4.94 8.38
N GLU A 131 -11.10 4.60 7.25
CA GLU A 131 -12.56 4.46 7.16
C GLU A 131 -13.05 3.22 7.91
N ASN A 132 -14.24 3.36 8.54
CA ASN A 132 -14.93 2.27 9.24
C ASN A 132 -14.11 1.52 10.31
N TRP A 133 -13.09 2.14 10.89
CA TRP A 133 -12.27 1.55 11.94
C TRP A 133 -13.08 1.00 13.11
N PHE A 134 -14.13 1.72 13.51
CA PHE A 134 -14.98 1.35 14.64
C PHE A 134 -16.25 0.56 14.23
N GLY A 135 -16.61 0.60 12.96
CA GLY A 135 -17.81 -0.06 12.42
C GLY A 135 -17.56 -1.49 11.95
N ASN A 136 -16.44 -1.74 11.35
CA ASN A 136 -16.01 -3.07 10.91
C ASN A 136 -14.53 -3.23 11.28
N PRO A 137 -14.17 -4.17 12.17
CA PRO A 137 -12.82 -4.23 12.70
C PRO A 137 -11.82 -4.68 11.63
N VAL A 138 -11.41 -3.73 10.81
CA VAL A 138 -10.17 -3.88 10.05
C VAL A 138 -9.03 -3.77 11.05
N THR A 139 -8.17 -4.74 11.10
CA THR A 139 -6.98 -4.65 11.94
C THR A 139 -5.91 -3.89 11.19
N ILE A 140 -5.66 -2.64 11.56
CA ILE A 140 -4.49 -1.89 11.07
C ILE A 140 -3.55 -1.65 12.25
N LEU A 141 -2.33 -2.17 12.14
CA LEU A 141 -1.24 -1.91 13.07
C LEU A 141 -0.51 -0.64 12.61
N VAL A 142 -0.25 0.28 13.53
CA VAL A 142 0.45 1.56 13.24
C VAL A 142 1.85 1.47 13.81
N PHE A 143 2.85 1.77 12.99
CA PHE A 143 4.27 1.77 13.37
C PHE A 143 4.97 3.05 12.95
#